data_8be6befc779ec113229deec810d376a2
#
_entry.id   8be6befc779ec113229deec810d376a2
#
_cell.length_a   1.000
_cell.length_b   1.000
_cell.length_c   1.000
_cell.angle_alpha   90.00
_cell.angle_beta   90.00
_cell.angle_gamma   90.00
#
_symmetry.space_group_name_H-M   'P 1'
#
loop_
_entity.id
_entity.type
_entity.pdbx_description
1 polymer ?
#
loop_
_entity_poly.entity_id
_entity_poly.type
_entity_poly.pdbx_seq_one_letter_code
_entity_poly.pdbx_strand_id
1 'polypeptide(L)'
;MTSQDVLDQVLGDLAAEGSALEELVAPLDDAGWRTPTPAAGWDVATQVAHLAWTDEVAVAAATDKATWDAVVTDAIDDPDGFVDAVALAGGRAPSEELLARWRASRAALAVALRQVPAGERLPWFGPPMSPTSMATARFMETWAHALDVADALGVVPLPTDRIRHVAHLGVRTRGFAYAAHGLAAPTSEVRVELVAPSGEIWTWGPEDAEQRVTGSAYDFCLRVTQRRHRDDLDLHATGPDADRWLDLAQAFAGPPGPGRPPGDTGLQDPT
;
A
#
# COMPACT_ATOMS: atom_id res chain seq x y z
N MET A 1 -15.06 -19.92 6.37
CA MET A 1 -14.39 -18.82 7.08
C MET A 1 -15.41 -17.73 7.38
N THR A 2 -15.50 -17.27 8.61
CA THR A 2 -16.31 -16.09 8.98
C THR A 2 -15.62 -14.80 8.54
N SER A 3 -16.35 -13.68 8.51
CA SER A 3 -15.70 -12.37 8.26
C SER A 3 -14.62 -12.03 9.28
N GLN A 4 -14.78 -12.50 10.53
CA GLN A 4 -13.80 -12.31 11.59
C GLN A 4 -12.54 -13.13 11.34
N ASP A 5 -12.67 -14.40 10.87
CA ASP A 5 -11.51 -15.24 10.54
C ASP A 5 -10.66 -14.59 9.42
N VAL A 6 -11.33 -13.98 8.42
CA VAL A 6 -10.65 -13.27 7.33
C VAL A 6 -9.94 -12.03 7.86
N LEU A 7 -10.59 -11.24 8.72
CA LEU A 7 -9.96 -10.07 9.33
C LEU A 7 -8.72 -10.47 10.15
N ASP A 8 -8.83 -11.50 10.98
CA ASP A 8 -7.73 -11.97 11.81
C ASP A 8 -6.54 -12.48 10.99
N GLN A 9 -6.81 -13.13 9.85
CA GLN A 9 -5.77 -13.54 8.90
C GLN A 9 -5.06 -12.30 8.32
N VAL A 10 -5.79 -11.31 7.80
CA VAL A 10 -5.19 -10.09 7.23
C VAL A 10 -4.39 -9.32 8.27
N LEU A 11 -4.89 -9.22 9.51
CA LEU A 11 -4.18 -8.57 10.61
C LEU A 11 -2.90 -9.32 11.01
N GLY A 12 -2.91 -10.67 10.95
CA GLY A 12 -1.72 -11.50 11.15
C GLY A 12 -0.66 -11.24 10.09
N ASP A 13 -1.10 -11.19 8.82
CA ASP A 13 -0.20 -10.90 7.69
C ASP A 13 0.35 -9.47 7.75
N LEU A 14 -0.48 -8.48 8.12
CA LEU A 14 -0.06 -7.09 8.35
C LEU A 14 0.98 -6.99 9.48
N ALA A 15 0.77 -7.71 10.57
CA ALA A 15 1.73 -7.74 11.68
C ALA A 15 3.08 -8.33 11.25
N ALA A 16 3.06 -9.41 10.46
CA ALA A 16 4.26 -10.02 9.92
C ALA A 16 5.01 -9.10 8.95
N GLU A 17 4.29 -8.35 8.10
CA GLU A 17 4.88 -7.37 7.17
C GLU A 17 5.50 -6.19 7.94
N GLY A 18 4.79 -5.66 8.95
CA GLY A 18 5.34 -4.63 9.82
C GLY A 18 6.56 -5.10 10.61
N SER A 19 6.64 -6.38 11.01
CA SER A 19 7.82 -6.94 11.67
C SER A 19 9.01 -7.04 10.71
N ALA A 20 8.77 -7.41 9.45
CA ALA A 20 9.84 -7.46 8.45
C ALA A 20 10.44 -6.07 8.18
N LEU A 21 9.60 -5.02 8.07
CA LEU A 21 10.10 -3.64 7.97
C LEU A 21 10.85 -3.21 9.24
N GLU A 22 10.34 -3.57 10.42
CA GLU A 22 10.98 -3.26 11.68
C GLU A 22 12.39 -3.86 11.80
N GLU A 23 12.59 -5.09 11.30
CA GLU A 23 13.91 -5.74 11.24
C GLU A 23 14.91 -4.93 10.38
N LEU A 24 14.45 -4.21 9.36
CA LEU A 24 15.30 -3.34 8.54
C LEU A 24 15.66 -2.03 9.26
N VAL A 25 14.70 -1.41 9.95
CA VAL A 25 14.89 -0.04 10.47
C VAL A 25 15.39 0.01 11.91
N ALA A 26 15.07 -1.00 12.75
CA ALA A 26 15.45 -1.01 14.16
C ALA A 26 16.97 -1.00 14.41
N PRO A 27 17.82 -1.63 13.59
CA PRO A 27 19.28 -1.60 13.78
C PRO A 27 19.95 -0.33 13.25
N LEU A 28 19.22 0.57 12.55
CA LEU A 28 19.80 1.75 11.94
C LEU A 28 20.18 2.79 12.99
N ASP A 29 21.32 3.42 12.78
CA ASP A 29 21.70 4.64 13.49
C ASP A 29 20.96 5.87 12.93
N ASP A 30 21.17 7.04 13.52
CA ASP A 30 20.52 8.27 13.10
C ASP A 30 20.81 8.64 11.64
N ALA A 31 21.99 8.30 11.12
CA ALA A 31 22.32 8.53 9.72
C ALA A 31 21.53 7.56 8.80
N GLY A 32 21.43 6.30 9.18
CA GLY A 32 20.63 5.30 8.46
C GLY A 32 19.15 5.69 8.37
N TRP A 33 18.58 6.25 9.45
CA TRP A 33 17.21 6.76 9.44
C TRP A 33 17.01 7.98 8.50
N ARG A 34 18.10 8.68 8.12
CA ARG A 34 18.07 9.81 7.17
C ARG A 34 18.46 9.41 5.75
N THR A 35 18.63 8.13 5.47
CA THR A 35 18.89 7.64 4.11
C THR A 35 17.72 8.00 3.21
N PRO A 36 17.96 8.75 2.11
CA PRO A 36 16.91 9.09 1.16
C PRO A 36 16.29 7.83 0.55
N THR A 37 14.97 7.84 0.34
CA THR A 37 14.26 6.78 -0.34
C THR A 37 13.94 7.18 -1.78
N PRO A 38 13.51 6.25 -2.65
CA PRO A 38 13.07 6.58 -4.01
C PRO A 38 11.85 7.52 -4.06
N ALA A 39 11.09 7.65 -2.96
CA ALA A 39 10.03 8.64 -2.86
C ALA A 39 10.66 10.04 -2.71
N ALA A 40 10.42 10.92 -3.68
CA ALA A 40 11.07 12.22 -3.74
C ALA A 40 10.87 13.04 -2.47
N GLY A 41 11.96 13.46 -1.84
CA GLY A 41 11.96 14.25 -0.61
C GLY A 41 11.72 13.44 0.68
N TRP A 42 11.54 12.12 0.60
CA TRP A 42 11.32 11.25 1.75
C TRP A 42 12.58 10.44 2.09
N ASP A 43 12.87 10.34 3.38
CA ASP A 43 13.87 9.44 3.95
C ASP A 43 13.19 8.25 4.68
N VAL A 44 13.98 7.33 5.21
CA VAL A 44 13.48 6.17 5.97
C VAL A 44 12.58 6.62 7.13
N ALA A 45 12.95 7.68 7.86
CA ALA A 45 12.16 8.20 8.95
C ALA A 45 10.79 8.73 8.49
N THR A 46 10.74 9.40 7.34
CA THR A 46 9.50 9.91 6.76
C THR A 46 8.57 8.76 6.35
N GLN A 47 9.11 7.66 5.77
CA GLN A 47 8.35 6.46 5.43
C GLN A 47 7.69 5.85 6.69
N VAL A 48 8.45 5.68 7.77
CA VAL A 48 7.94 5.12 9.02
C VAL A 48 6.95 6.06 9.71
N ALA A 49 7.20 7.38 9.65
CA ALA A 49 6.29 8.39 10.20
C ALA A 49 4.94 8.39 9.48
N HIS A 50 4.93 8.25 8.16
CA HIS A 50 3.72 8.10 7.36
C HIS A 50 2.93 6.85 7.78
N LEU A 51 3.59 5.71 7.91
CA LEU A 51 2.94 4.48 8.35
C LEU A 51 2.34 4.61 9.76
N ALA A 52 3.07 5.21 10.70
CA ALA A 52 2.57 5.44 12.06
C ALA A 52 1.33 6.33 12.05
N TRP A 53 1.40 7.46 11.35
CA TRP A 53 0.30 8.41 11.25
C TRP A 53 -0.95 7.80 10.58
N THR A 54 -0.78 7.09 9.46
CA THR A 54 -1.92 6.48 8.77
C THR A 54 -2.57 5.35 9.58
N ASP A 55 -1.82 4.63 10.42
CA ASP A 55 -2.38 3.69 11.39
C ASP A 55 -3.18 4.42 12.48
N GLU A 56 -2.66 5.54 13.00
CA GLU A 56 -3.37 6.40 13.99
C GLU A 56 -4.66 6.97 13.41
N VAL A 57 -4.64 7.42 12.15
CA VAL A 57 -5.86 7.91 11.45
C VAL A 57 -6.89 6.80 11.28
N ALA A 58 -6.46 5.57 10.96
CA ALA A 58 -7.36 4.43 10.87
C ALA A 58 -7.94 4.03 12.23
N VAL A 59 -7.17 4.15 13.31
CA VAL A 59 -7.67 3.99 14.70
C VAL A 59 -8.71 5.07 15.01
N ALA A 60 -8.43 6.33 14.71
CA ALA A 60 -9.38 7.43 14.93
C ALA A 60 -10.68 7.22 14.14
N ALA A 61 -10.59 6.81 12.87
CA ALA A 61 -11.76 6.48 12.06
C ALA A 61 -12.64 5.38 12.67
N ALA A 62 -12.03 4.47 13.45
CA ALA A 62 -12.73 3.37 14.11
C ALA A 62 -13.27 3.74 15.51
N THR A 63 -12.64 4.68 16.23
CA THR A 63 -12.86 4.85 17.66
C THR A 63 -13.08 6.27 18.14
N ASP A 64 -12.68 7.29 17.36
CA ASP A 64 -12.72 8.70 17.75
C ASP A 64 -13.11 9.61 16.59
N LYS A 65 -14.43 9.80 16.47
CA LYS A 65 -14.99 10.66 15.40
C LYS A 65 -14.44 12.09 15.44
N ALA A 66 -14.18 12.65 16.60
CA ALA A 66 -13.72 14.04 16.69
C ALA A 66 -12.32 14.21 16.12
N THR A 67 -11.41 13.27 16.47
CA THR A 67 -10.06 13.24 15.88
C THR A 67 -10.12 12.96 14.37
N TRP A 68 -10.97 12.04 13.91
CA TRP A 68 -11.16 11.79 12.49
C TRP A 68 -11.65 13.06 11.75
N ASP A 69 -12.66 13.74 12.26
CA ASP A 69 -13.22 14.95 11.64
C ASP A 69 -12.16 16.08 11.54
N ALA A 70 -11.28 16.21 12.55
CA ALA A 70 -10.17 17.17 12.50
C ALA A 70 -9.18 16.84 11.37
N VAL A 71 -8.78 15.58 11.24
CA VAL A 71 -7.89 15.12 10.15
C VAL A 71 -8.51 15.38 8.78
N VAL A 72 -9.83 15.14 8.62
CA VAL A 72 -10.54 15.44 7.36
C VAL A 72 -10.53 16.94 7.06
N THR A 73 -10.68 17.79 8.08
CA THR A 73 -10.63 19.24 7.90
C THR A 73 -9.26 19.68 7.39
N ASP A 74 -8.18 19.20 8.01
CA ASP A 74 -6.82 19.52 7.59
C ASP A 74 -6.54 19.03 6.15
N ALA A 75 -7.03 17.85 5.79
CA ALA A 75 -6.89 17.29 4.44
C ALA A 75 -7.69 18.06 3.36
N ILE A 76 -8.81 18.69 3.73
CA ILE A 76 -9.59 19.55 2.81
C ILE A 76 -8.89 20.89 2.59
N ASP A 77 -8.22 21.42 3.60
CA ASP A 77 -7.52 22.71 3.53
C ASP A 77 -6.27 22.65 2.63
N ASP A 78 -5.59 21.49 2.58
CA ASP A 78 -4.43 21.25 1.70
C ASP A 78 -4.46 19.84 1.11
N PRO A 79 -5.33 19.55 0.14
CA PRO A 79 -5.54 18.19 -0.39
C PRO A 79 -4.31 17.59 -1.09
N ASP A 80 -3.42 18.41 -1.62
CA ASP A 80 -2.25 17.95 -2.37
C ASP A 80 -0.99 17.81 -1.50
N GLY A 81 -0.82 18.65 -0.46
CA GLY A 81 0.38 18.69 0.37
C GLY A 81 0.22 18.09 1.78
N PHE A 82 -1.02 17.86 2.23
CA PHE A 82 -1.31 17.45 3.60
C PHE A 82 -0.54 16.19 4.04
N VAL A 83 -0.57 15.13 3.24
CA VAL A 83 0.08 13.86 3.56
C VAL A 83 1.59 14.04 3.70
N ASP A 84 2.21 14.72 2.74
CA ASP A 84 3.65 15.01 2.76
C ASP A 84 4.03 15.87 3.96
N ALA A 85 3.26 16.91 4.25
CA ALA A 85 3.52 17.81 5.38
C ALA A 85 3.52 17.05 6.72
N VAL A 86 2.54 16.17 6.94
CA VAL A 86 2.45 15.37 8.18
C VAL A 86 3.55 14.33 8.26
N ALA A 87 3.86 13.62 7.16
CA ALA A 87 4.92 12.63 7.11
C ALA A 87 6.29 13.25 7.39
N LEU A 88 6.61 14.38 6.72
CA LEU A 88 7.85 15.13 6.92
C LEU A 88 7.97 15.71 8.34
N ALA A 89 6.87 16.19 8.91
CA ALA A 89 6.87 16.67 10.29
C ALA A 89 7.13 15.53 11.28
N GLY A 90 6.45 14.40 11.09
CA GLY A 90 6.64 13.20 11.92
C GLY A 90 8.03 12.60 11.81
N GLY A 91 8.62 12.60 10.61
CA GLY A 91 9.96 12.09 10.36
C GLY A 91 11.09 12.88 11.03
N ARG A 92 10.82 14.06 11.59
CA ARG A 92 11.80 14.85 12.36
C ARG A 92 11.98 14.36 13.80
N ALA A 93 11.10 13.50 14.28
CA ALA A 93 11.22 12.94 15.63
C ALA A 93 12.53 12.12 15.77
N PRO A 94 13.07 11.99 16.99
CA PRO A 94 14.13 11.04 17.27
C PRO A 94 13.75 9.62 16.84
N SER A 95 14.70 8.88 16.26
CA SER A 95 14.45 7.55 15.68
C SER A 95 13.82 6.56 16.66
N GLU A 96 14.29 6.57 17.91
CA GLU A 96 13.75 5.71 18.98
C GLU A 96 12.28 6.05 19.32
N GLU A 97 11.95 7.34 19.41
CA GLU A 97 10.57 7.79 19.65
C GLU A 97 9.65 7.43 18.49
N LEU A 98 10.11 7.64 17.27
CA LEU A 98 9.36 7.31 16.05
C LEU A 98 9.08 5.81 15.94
N LEU A 99 10.09 4.97 16.20
CA LEU A 99 9.94 3.52 16.19
C LEU A 99 8.95 3.06 17.28
N ALA A 100 9.04 3.63 18.49
CA ALA A 100 8.10 3.35 19.57
C ALA A 100 6.66 3.75 19.21
N ARG A 101 6.47 4.94 18.62
CA ARG A 101 5.17 5.42 18.12
C ARG A 101 4.58 4.48 17.09
N TRP A 102 5.37 4.08 16.09
CA TRP A 102 4.91 3.16 15.04
C TRP A 102 4.54 1.77 15.59
N ARG A 103 5.32 1.23 16.53
CA ARG A 103 4.96 -0.02 17.23
C ARG A 103 3.62 0.09 17.95
N ALA A 104 3.39 1.21 18.63
CA ALA A 104 2.16 1.47 19.36
C ALA A 104 0.96 1.62 18.41
N SER A 105 1.10 2.35 17.30
CA SER A 105 0.03 2.55 16.33
C SER A 105 -0.39 1.24 15.66
N ARG A 106 0.55 0.38 15.27
CA ARG A 106 0.27 -0.96 14.71
C ARG A 106 -0.53 -1.83 15.69
N ALA A 107 -0.13 -1.83 16.97
CA ALA A 107 -0.83 -2.61 18.00
C ALA A 107 -2.26 -2.07 18.22
N ALA A 108 -2.42 -0.74 18.31
CA ALA A 108 -3.72 -0.10 18.49
C ALA A 108 -4.65 -0.35 17.31
N LEU A 109 -4.14 -0.29 16.08
CA LEU A 109 -4.91 -0.56 14.85
C LEU A 109 -5.53 -1.96 14.87
N ALA A 110 -4.75 -2.99 15.20
CA ALA A 110 -5.25 -4.36 15.26
C ALA A 110 -6.37 -4.53 16.31
N VAL A 111 -6.27 -3.84 17.45
CA VAL A 111 -7.31 -3.84 18.46
C VAL A 111 -8.56 -3.09 18.01
N ALA A 112 -8.40 -1.88 17.44
CA ALA A 112 -9.51 -1.06 16.99
C ALA A 112 -10.34 -1.76 15.90
N LEU A 113 -9.69 -2.34 14.89
CA LEU A 113 -10.39 -3.01 13.79
C LEU A 113 -11.17 -4.26 14.24
N ARG A 114 -10.67 -5.00 15.24
CA ARG A 114 -11.40 -6.15 15.82
C ARG A 114 -12.65 -5.74 16.61
N GLN A 115 -12.68 -4.53 17.12
CA GLN A 115 -13.80 -4.02 17.93
C GLN A 115 -14.92 -3.41 17.09
N VAL A 116 -14.72 -3.18 15.80
CA VAL A 116 -15.76 -2.65 14.93
C VAL A 116 -16.89 -3.69 14.79
N PRO A 117 -18.15 -3.29 15.07
CA PRO A 117 -19.28 -4.19 14.95
C PRO A 117 -19.45 -4.77 13.54
N ALA A 118 -19.92 -6.01 13.46
CA ALA A 118 -20.13 -6.68 12.18
C ALA A 118 -21.11 -5.88 11.29
N GLY A 119 -20.72 -5.64 10.04
CA GLY A 119 -21.51 -4.88 9.07
C GLY A 119 -21.29 -3.37 9.11
N GLU A 120 -20.63 -2.83 10.12
CA GLU A 120 -20.25 -1.43 10.15
C GLU A 120 -19.10 -1.12 9.19
N ARG A 121 -19.06 0.13 8.73
CA ARG A 121 -18.03 0.65 7.85
C ARG A 121 -17.37 1.88 8.48
N LEU A 122 -16.06 1.93 8.35
CA LEU A 122 -15.23 3.03 8.80
C LEU A 122 -15.21 4.12 7.73
N PRO A 123 -15.30 5.41 8.10
CA PRO A 123 -15.06 6.49 7.16
C PRO A 123 -13.60 6.45 6.69
N TRP A 124 -13.36 6.91 5.45
CA TRP A 124 -12.02 7.06 4.89
C TRP A 124 -12.01 8.19 3.86
N PHE A 125 -10.84 8.59 3.36
CA PHE A 125 -10.66 9.63 2.31
C PHE A 125 -11.25 9.26 0.94
N GLY A 126 -11.89 8.12 0.85
CA GLY A 126 -12.64 7.59 -0.27
C GLY A 126 -13.94 6.94 0.21
N PRO A 127 -14.45 5.90 -0.48
CA PRO A 127 -15.63 5.17 -0.01
C PRO A 127 -15.41 4.55 1.37
N PRO A 128 -16.44 4.49 2.23
CA PRO A 128 -16.34 3.84 3.54
C PRO A 128 -15.89 2.38 3.43
N MET A 129 -15.00 1.95 4.31
CA MET A 129 -14.32 0.65 4.27
C MET A 129 -14.79 -0.29 5.39
N SER A 130 -14.88 -1.59 5.09
CA SER A 130 -15.01 -2.60 6.15
C SER A 130 -13.69 -2.71 6.93
N PRO A 131 -13.70 -3.23 8.18
CA PRO A 131 -12.46 -3.48 8.92
C PRO A 131 -11.43 -4.30 8.13
N THR A 132 -11.89 -5.35 7.43
CA THR A 132 -11.02 -6.17 6.57
C THR A 132 -10.45 -5.38 5.41
N SER A 133 -11.25 -4.53 4.74
CA SER A 133 -10.75 -3.68 3.66
C SER A 133 -9.74 -2.65 4.17
N MET A 134 -9.96 -2.09 5.35
CA MET A 134 -9.01 -1.19 6.01
C MET A 134 -7.70 -1.92 6.31
N ALA A 135 -7.74 -3.10 6.94
CA ALA A 135 -6.56 -3.91 7.20
C ALA A 135 -5.78 -4.26 5.91
N THR A 136 -6.51 -4.60 4.82
CA THR A 136 -5.92 -4.88 3.50
C THR A 136 -5.22 -3.64 2.92
N ALA A 137 -5.84 -2.47 3.02
CA ALA A 137 -5.24 -1.21 2.57
C ALA A 137 -3.99 -0.88 3.40
N ARG A 138 -4.05 -1.04 4.73
CA ARG A 138 -2.88 -0.83 5.60
C ARG A 138 -1.76 -1.83 5.32
N PHE A 139 -2.09 -3.09 4.94
CA PHE A 139 -1.11 -4.06 4.47
C PHE A 139 -0.40 -3.56 3.20
N MET A 140 -1.16 -3.12 2.20
CA MET A 140 -0.61 -2.60 0.95
C MET A 140 0.33 -1.41 1.20
N GLU A 141 -0.07 -0.46 2.04
CA GLU A 141 0.76 0.68 2.43
C GLU A 141 2.05 0.23 3.11
N THR A 142 1.95 -0.65 4.13
CA THR A 142 3.13 -1.16 4.85
C THR A 142 4.09 -1.85 3.89
N TRP A 143 3.59 -2.69 3.00
CA TRP A 143 4.38 -3.39 1.99
C TRP A 143 5.06 -2.42 1.01
N ALA A 144 4.31 -1.45 0.48
CA ALA A 144 4.83 -0.51 -0.51
C ALA A 144 5.89 0.43 0.08
N HIS A 145 5.68 0.93 1.29
CA HIS A 145 6.65 1.78 2.00
C HIS A 145 7.86 0.98 2.51
N ALA A 146 7.68 -0.30 2.86
CA ALA A 146 8.79 -1.20 3.16
C ALA A 146 9.70 -1.45 1.95
N LEU A 147 9.14 -1.51 0.72
CA LEU A 147 9.94 -1.57 -0.50
C LEU A 147 10.78 -0.30 -0.71
N ASP A 148 10.20 0.88 -0.48
CA ASP A 148 10.97 2.13 -0.59
C ASP A 148 12.13 2.17 0.41
N VAL A 149 11.93 1.66 1.63
CA VAL A 149 12.98 1.52 2.64
C VAL A 149 14.03 0.48 2.22
N ALA A 150 13.59 -0.69 1.74
CA ALA A 150 14.48 -1.76 1.29
C ALA A 150 15.37 -1.30 0.11
N ASP A 151 14.77 -0.62 -0.87
CA ASP A 151 15.49 0.00 -1.99
C ASP A 151 16.56 0.98 -1.50
N ALA A 152 16.22 1.87 -0.54
CA ALA A 152 17.15 2.84 0.04
C ALA A 152 18.33 2.18 0.77
N LEU A 153 18.10 1.03 1.38
CA LEU A 153 19.11 0.28 2.13
C LEU A 153 19.84 -0.76 1.28
N GLY A 154 19.55 -0.86 -0.01
CA GLY A 154 20.14 -1.86 -0.91
C GLY A 154 19.74 -3.30 -0.58
N VAL A 155 18.59 -3.50 0.05
CA VAL A 155 18.07 -4.82 0.44
C VAL A 155 17.03 -5.28 -0.59
N VAL A 156 17.16 -6.50 -1.06
CA VAL A 156 16.16 -7.13 -1.94
C VAL A 156 15.27 -8.04 -1.09
N PRO A 157 14.02 -7.64 -0.79
CA PRO A 157 13.14 -8.47 0.01
C PRO A 157 12.66 -9.69 -0.79
N LEU A 158 12.57 -10.85 -0.11
CA LEU A 158 11.97 -12.03 -0.70
C LEU A 158 10.45 -11.94 -0.63
N PRO A 159 9.74 -12.01 -1.77
CA PRO A 159 8.30 -11.95 -1.77
C PRO A 159 7.70 -13.19 -1.12
N THR A 160 6.58 -13.01 -0.43
CA THR A 160 5.80 -14.08 0.19
C THR A 160 4.36 -14.03 -0.30
N ASP A 161 3.59 -15.09 -0.10
CA ASP A 161 2.19 -15.15 -0.53
C ASP A 161 1.28 -14.13 0.18
N ARG A 162 1.76 -13.43 1.20
CA ARG A 162 1.05 -12.30 1.81
C ARG A 162 0.76 -11.17 0.81
N ILE A 163 1.57 -11.02 -0.25
CA ILE A 163 1.33 -10.03 -1.30
C ILE A 163 0.01 -10.24 -2.06
N ARG A 164 -0.67 -11.39 -1.82
CA ARG A 164 -2.03 -11.61 -2.36
C ARG A 164 -2.99 -10.50 -1.94
N HIS A 165 -2.78 -9.88 -0.78
CA HIS A 165 -3.57 -8.75 -0.33
C HIS A 165 -3.39 -7.53 -1.24
N VAL A 166 -2.15 -7.25 -1.67
CA VAL A 166 -1.83 -6.16 -2.60
C VAL A 166 -2.41 -6.47 -3.99
N ALA A 167 -2.19 -7.69 -4.49
CA ALA A 167 -2.74 -8.11 -5.78
C ALA A 167 -4.28 -8.02 -5.81
N HIS A 168 -4.96 -8.50 -4.75
CA HIS A 168 -6.40 -8.39 -4.61
C HIS A 168 -6.88 -6.93 -4.63
N LEU A 169 -6.21 -6.07 -3.88
CA LEU A 169 -6.53 -4.64 -3.85
C LEU A 169 -6.34 -4.00 -5.23
N GLY A 170 -5.21 -4.27 -5.92
CA GLY A 170 -4.93 -3.78 -7.26
C GLY A 170 -6.02 -4.15 -8.26
N VAL A 171 -6.51 -5.40 -8.23
CA VAL A 171 -7.62 -5.83 -9.07
C VAL A 171 -8.92 -5.10 -8.71
N ARG A 172 -9.21 -4.93 -7.42
CA ARG A 172 -10.45 -4.27 -6.94
C ARG A 172 -10.48 -2.77 -7.20
N THR A 173 -9.33 -2.13 -7.29
CA THR A 173 -9.20 -0.68 -7.53
C THR A 173 -9.14 -0.31 -9.00
N ARG A 174 -9.37 -1.23 -9.95
CA ARG A 174 -9.37 -0.94 -11.38
C ARG A 174 -10.23 0.28 -11.74
N GLY A 175 -11.48 0.30 -11.29
CA GLY A 175 -12.38 1.43 -11.54
C GLY A 175 -11.89 2.75 -10.92
N PHE A 176 -11.32 2.68 -9.72
CA PHE A 176 -10.70 3.83 -9.06
C PHE A 176 -9.51 4.37 -9.85
N ALA A 177 -8.64 3.50 -10.38
CA ALA A 177 -7.49 3.92 -11.17
C ALA A 177 -7.91 4.73 -12.41
N TYR A 178 -8.95 4.31 -13.13
CA TYR A 178 -9.51 5.10 -14.24
C TYR A 178 -10.08 6.45 -13.75
N ALA A 179 -10.85 6.44 -12.67
CA ALA A 179 -11.45 7.65 -12.11
C ALA A 179 -10.39 8.67 -11.65
N ALA A 180 -9.28 8.22 -11.07
CA ALA A 180 -8.16 9.07 -10.66
C ALA A 180 -7.51 9.80 -11.85
N HIS A 181 -7.61 9.25 -13.07
CA HIS A 181 -7.17 9.87 -14.30
C HIS A 181 -8.31 10.64 -15.04
N GLY A 182 -9.46 10.81 -14.41
CA GLY A 182 -10.62 11.47 -15.04
C GLY A 182 -11.26 10.65 -16.19
N LEU A 183 -11.03 9.34 -16.23
CA LEU A 183 -11.50 8.43 -17.28
C LEU A 183 -12.64 7.54 -16.76
N ALA A 184 -13.54 7.17 -17.66
CA ALA A 184 -14.53 6.12 -17.39
C ALA A 184 -13.86 4.75 -17.53
N ALA A 185 -14.03 3.88 -16.53
CA ALA A 185 -13.56 2.50 -16.64
C ALA A 185 -14.36 1.73 -17.71
N PRO A 186 -13.70 0.92 -18.56
CA PRO A 186 -14.39 0.02 -19.47
C PRO A 186 -15.28 -0.98 -18.71
N THR A 187 -16.41 -1.35 -19.31
CA THR A 187 -17.34 -2.34 -18.74
C THR A 187 -16.90 -3.79 -19.00
N SER A 188 -15.90 -3.99 -19.86
CA SER A 188 -15.33 -5.30 -20.15
C SER A 188 -14.78 -5.95 -18.88
N GLU A 189 -15.09 -7.23 -18.71
CA GLU A 189 -14.49 -8.05 -17.67
C GLU A 189 -13.02 -8.34 -18.02
N VAL A 190 -12.19 -8.37 -16.97
CA VAL A 190 -10.76 -8.71 -17.10
C VAL A 190 -10.45 -9.95 -16.27
N ARG A 191 -9.87 -10.94 -16.89
CA ARG A 191 -9.26 -12.09 -16.24
C ARG A 191 -7.84 -11.72 -15.81
N VAL A 192 -7.52 -11.92 -14.54
CA VAL A 192 -6.17 -11.79 -14.00
C VAL A 192 -5.68 -13.14 -13.54
N GLU A 193 -4.50 -13.56 -13.98
CA GLU A 193 -3.87 -14.84 -13.64
C GLU A 193 -2.40 -14.57 -13.29
N LEU A 194 -2.08 -14.70 -12.00
CA LEU A 194 -0.77 -14.34 -11.47
C LEU A 194 -0.08 -15.54 -10.83
N VAL A 195 1.19 -15.74 -11.15
CA VAL A 195 2.04 -16.73 -10.49
C VAL A 195 2.47 -16.18 -9.14
N ALA A 196 2.03 -16.83 -8.07
CA ALA A 196 2.36 -16.49 -6.69
C ALA A 196 3.83 -16.79 -6.36
N PRO A 197 4.41 -16.21 -5.29
CA PRO A 197 5.73 -16.59 -4.78
C PRO A 197 5.86 -18.09 -4.47
N SER A 198 4.80 -18.75 -4.00
CA SER A 198 4.73 -20.20 -3.79
C SER A 198 4.70 -21.04 -5.07
N GLY A 199 4.46 -20.41 -6.23
CA GLY A 199 4.21 -21.08 -7.51
C GLY A 199 2.74 -21.41 -7.77
N GLU A 200 1.82 -21.14 -6.85
CA GLU A 200 0.39 -21.25 -7.10
C GLU A 200 -0.08 -20.20 -8.13
N ILE A 201 -1.19 -20.49 -8.82
CA ILE A 201 -1.83 -19.53 -9.72
C ILE A 201 -3.00 -18.87 -8.99
N TRP A 202 -2.91 -17.56 -8.78
CA TRP A 202 -4.01 -16.76 -8.28
C TRP A 202 -4.83 -16.18 -9.42
N THR A 203 -6.15 -16.24 -9.28
CA THR A 203 -7.04 -15.83 -10.37
C THR A 203 -8.15 -14.92 -9.87
N TRP A 204 -8.51 -13.94 -10.73
CA TRP A 204 -9.66 -13.04 -10.56
C TRP A 204 -10.37 -12.86 -11.90
N GLY A 205 -11.67 -12.59 -11.87
CA GLY A 205 -12.50 -12.39 -13.05
C GLY A 205 -12.91 -13.69 -13.75
N PRO A 206 -13.83 -13.58 -14.72
CA PRO A 206 -14.34 -14.74 -15.47
C PRO A 206 -13.25 -15.43 -16.28
N GLU A 207 -13.32 -16.75 -16.38
CA GLU A 207 -12.34 -17.55 -17.12
C GLU A 207 -12.37 -17.27 -18.62
N ASP A 208 -13.54 -16.95 -19.16
CA ASP A 208 -13.82 -16.67 -20.56
C ASP A 208 -13.66 -15.17 -20.94
N ALA A 209 -13.16 -14.32 -20.03
CA ALA A 209 -12.94 -12.92 -20.34
C ALA A 209 -11.91 -12.76 -21.47
N GLU A 210 -12.25 -11.90 -22.47
CA GLU A 210 -11.38 -11.59 -23.60
C GLU A 210 -10.19 -10.71 -23.19
N GLN A 211 -10.38 -9.88 -22.17
CA GLN A 211 -9.33 -9.04 -21.62
C GLN A 211 -8.58 -9.81 -20.54
N ARG A 212 -7.26 -9.88 -20.60
CA ARG A 212 -6.45 -10.66 -19.65
C ARG A 212 -5.21 -9.91 -19.21
N VAL A 213 -4.81 -10.14 -17.95
CA VAL A 213 -3.50 -9.81 -17.40
C VAL A 213 -2.88 -11.06 -16.82
N THR A 214 -1.66 -11.39 -17.26
CA THR A 214 -0.89 -12.53 -16.77
C THR A 214 0.52 -12.11 -16.39
N GLY A 215 1.19 -12.86 -15.50
CA GLY A 215 2.57 -12.64 -15.11
C GLY A 215 2.85 -13.00 -13.66
N SER A 216 3.93 -12.46 -13.12
CA SER A 216 4.30 -12.61 -11.72
C SER A 216 3.35 -11.81 -10.80
N ALA A 217 2.90 -12.41 -9.69
CA ALA A 217 2.14 -11.69 -8.68
C ALA A 217 2.97 -10.56 -8.05
N TYR A 218 4.27 -10.76 -7.88
CA TYR A 218 5.17 -9.73 -7.37
C TYR A 218 5.24 -8.52 -8.31
N ASP A 219 5.44 -8.76 -9.60
CA ASP A 219 5.49 -7.69 -10.60
C ASP A 219 4.16 -6.94 -10.71
N PHE A 220 3.04 -7.66 -10.61
CA PHE A 220 1.73 -7.01 -10.56
C PHE A 220 1.59 -6.10 -9.33
N CYS A 221 2.05 -6.56 -8.16
CA CYS A 221 2.05 -5.74 -6.95
C CYS A 221 2.95 -4.49 -7.09
N LEU A 222 4.15 -4.64 -7.66
CA LEU A 222 5.04 -3.51 -7.97
C LEU A 222 4.39 -2.50 -8.92
N ARG A 223 3.65 -2.99 -9.92
CA ARG A 223 2.94 -2.11 -10.87
C ARG A 223 1.80 -1.34 -10.22
N VAL A 224 0.92 -2.02 -9.48
CA VAL A 224 -0.27 -1.38 -8.90
C VAL A 224 0.07 -0.44 -7.73
N THR A 225 1.23 -0.59 -7.12
CA THR A 225 1.76 0.35 -6.11
C THR A 225 2.73 1.38 -6.72
N GLN A 226 2.97 1.33 -8.04
CA GLN A 226 3.85 2.22 -8.79
C GLN A 226 5.32 2.21 -8.30
N ARG A 227 5.77 1.09 -7.75
CA ARG A 227 7.15 0.92 -7.26
C ARG A 227 8.14 0.52 -8.36
N ARG A 228 7.65 0.10 -9.54
CA ARG A 228 8.45 -0.13 -10.75
C ARG A 228 7.67 0.31 -11.99
N HIS A 229 8.39 0.72 -13.02
CA HIS A 229 7.78 1.03 -14.31
C HIS A 229 7.26 -0.24 -14.97
N ARG A 230 6.18 -0.14 -15.75
CA ARG A 230 5.57 -1.28 -16.44
C ARG A 230 6.56 -2.02 -17.34
N ASP A 231 7.43 -1.28 -18.02
CA ASP A 231 8.40 -1.85 -18.97
C ASP A 231 9.50 -2.68 -18.32
N ASP A 232 9.67 -2.56 -17.00
CA ASP A 232 10.64 -3.32 -16.21
C ASP A 232 10.05 -4.59 -15.58
N LEU A 233 8.78 -4.91 -15.89
CA LEU A 233 8.00 -5.98 -15.25
C LEU A 233 7.58 -7.04 -16.24
N ASP A 234 7.58 -8.30 -15.80
CA ASP A 234 7.07 -9.44 -16.59
C ASP A 234 5.53 -9.54 -16.43
N LEU A 235 4.84 -8.58 -17.07
CA LEU A 235 3.38 -8.50 -17.10
C LEU A 235 2.89 -8.43 -18.53
N HIS A 236 1.97 -9.31 -18.88
CA HIS A 236 1.40 -9.39 -20.22
C HIS A 236 -0.08 -9.04 -20.17
N ALA A 237 -0.51 -8.15 -21.06
CA ALA A 237 -1.90 -7.84 -21.30
C ALA A 237 -2.37 -8.44 -22.62
N THR A 238 -3.58 -9.01 -22.63
CA THR A 238 -4.31 -9.38 -23.85
C THR A 238 -5.56 -8.51 -23.91
N GLY A 239 -5.72 -7.82 -25.04
CA GLY A 239 -6.82 -6.89 -25.29
C GLY A 239 -6.53 -5.46 -24.81
N PRO A 240 -7.15 -4.47 -25.49
CA PRO A 240 -6.81 -3.05 -25.30
C PRO A 240 -7.20 -2.50 -23.92
N ASP A 241 -8.27 -3.03 -23.31
CA ASP A 241 -8.72 -2.55 -22.00
C ASP A 241 -7.82 -3.06 -20.87
N ALA A 242 -7.31 -4.30 -20.96
CA ALA A 242 -6.33 -4.84 -20.03
C ALA A 242 -4.99 -4.11 -20.17
N ASP A 243 -4.57 -3.84 -21.41
CA ASP A 243 -3.35 -3.11 -21.72
C ASP A 243 -3.40 -1.68 -21.15
N ARG A 244 -4.47 -0.94 -21.44
CA ARG A 244 -4.69 0.39 -20.91
C ARG A 244 -4.77 0.42 -19.37
N TRP A 245 -5.42 -0.60 -18.76
CA TRP A 245 -5.47 -0.68 -17.31
C TRP A 245 -4.09 -0.81 -16.69
N LEU A 246 -3.20 -1.63 -17.23
CA LEU A 246 -1.84 -1.74 -16.71
C LEU A 246 -1.08 -0.41 -16.76
N ASP A 247 -1.36 0.48 -17.70
CA ASP A 247 -0.77 1.82 -17.74
C ASP A 247 -1.27 2.73 -16.60
N LEU A 248 -2.52 2.53 -16.18
CA LEU A 248 -3.19 3.38 -15.19
C LEU A 248 -3.23 2.77 -13.78
N ALA A 249 -2.81 1.50 -13.63
CA ALA A 249 -3.03 0.72 -12.43
C ALA A 249 -2.51 1.42 -11.17
N GLN A 250 -3.40 1.51 -10.16
CA GLN A 250 -3.14 2.16 -8.88
C GLN A 250 -3.97 1.48 -7.79
N ALA A 251 -3.31 1.06 -6.71
CA ALA A 251 -3.95 0.40 -5.56
C ALA A 251 -4.14 1.33 -4.35
N PHE A 252 -3.47 2.47 -4.30
CA PHE A 252 -3.48 3.42 -3.19
C PHE A 252 -4.46 4.59 -3.43
N ALA A 253 -4.92 5.23 -2.35
CA ALA A 253 -5.68 6.47 -2.40
C ALA A 253 -4.74 7.65 -2.66
N GLY A 254 -5.21 8.63 -3.45
CA GLY A 254 -4.43 9.82 -3.79
C GLY A 254 -4.39 10.09 -5.29
N PRO A 255 -3.74 11.18 -5.72
CA PRO A 255 -3.57 11.49 -7.13
C PRO A 255 -2.66 10.44 -7.80
N PRO A 256 -2.87 10.17 -9.10
CA PRO A 256 -1.95 9.34 -9.84
C PRO A 256 -0.62 10.06 -9.98
N GLY A 257 0.43 9.51 -9.39
CA GLY A 257 1.78 10.03 -9.56
C GLY A 257 2.36 9.69 -10.94
N PRO A 258 3.56 10.22 -11.28
CA PRO A 258 4.27 9.86 -12.51
C PRO A 258 4.78 8.40 -12.46
N GLY A 259 4.76 7.76 -11.30
CA GLY A 259 5.45 6.48 -11.08
C GLY A 259 6.97 6.62 -11.19
N ARG A 260 7.69 5.51 -11.17
CA ARG A 260 9.13 5.47 -11.42
C ARG A 260 9.41 5.43 -12.94
N PRO A 261 10.49 6.06 -13.43
CA PRO A 261 10.89 5.95 -14.82
C PRO A 261 11.35 4.53 -15.17
N PRO A 262 11.32 4.15 -16.48
CA PRO A 262 11.88 2.87 -16.93
C PRO A 262 13.36 2.73 -16.54
N GLY A 263 13.76 1.53 -16.10
CA GLY A 263 15.13 1.22 -15.69
C GLY A 263 15.47 1.65 -14.25
N ASP A 264 14.56 2.31 -13.54
CA ASP A 264 14.73 2.64 -12.12
C ASP A 264 14.43 1.40 -11.27
N THR A 265 15.48 0.68 -10.89
CA THR A 265 15.37 -0.50 -10.01
C THR A 265 15.10 -0.12 -8.55
N GLY A 266 15.15 1.15 -8.19
CA GLY A 266 15.05 1.64 -6.81
C GLY A 266 16.33 1.41 -5.99
N LEU A 267 17.25 0.57 -6.46
CA LEU A 267 18.52 0.35 -5.80
C LEU A 267 19.45 1.54 -6.07
N GLN A 268 19.95 2.18 -5.03
CA GLN A 268 21.00 3.18 -5.20
C GLN A 268 22.31 2.47 -5.55
N ASP A 269 23.03 2.96 -6.57
CA ASP A 269 24.37 2.47 -6.83
C ASP A 269 25.23 2.67 -5.57
N PRO A 270 25.94 1.63 -5.09
CA PRO A 270 26.83 1.79 -3.94
C PRO A 270 27.93 2.78 -4.31
N THR A 271 27.89 3.98 -3.71
CA THR A 271 28.96 5.01 -3.85
C THR A 271 30.16 4.64 -3.03
#